data_768615fc0fa10e851861e2055552031d
#
_entry.id   768615fc0fa10e851861e2055552031d
#
_cell.length_a   1.000
_cell.length_b   1.000
_cell.length_c   1.000
_cell.angle_alpha   90.00
_cell.angle_beta   90.00
_cell.angle_gamma   90.00
#
_symmetry.space_group_name_H-M   'P 1'
#
loop_
_entity.id
_entity.type
_entity.pdbx_description
1 polymer ?
#
loop_
_entity_poly.entity_id
_entity_poly.type
_entity_poly.pdbx_seq_one_letter_code
_entity_poly.pdbx_strand_id
1 'polypeptide(L)'
;HGICCGDVISYDHTFYPTYNEVATTSGLSFFSTPGNHDMTLYSRSHETSTRLWEETFGPVCYSFNVGKAHYVVLNDNFYIGRDYFYIGYLDERQFAWLEKDLSYVAEGSTVFVVLHIPSTCDPSDRKQFSYKNISDVMTNAHQLHRMLAPYNAHILSGHTHTTFNQIITDRLYEHVIPALSGAWWQGTLCTDGTPRGYGVFEVDGDKVEWYYKSTGCDADHQMMLYTEADSAGFAGQVVANVWAVDEKWQVVAQFDGGKSQPMERFTAYDPAAQKMYADREKLDHPYVYPSASDHFFRVVIPKGAKQVTVTATDPFGRSYQETLNLK
;
A
#
# COMPACT_ATOMS: atom_id res chain seq x y z
N HIS A 1 17.02 6.65 2.87
CA HIS A 1 17.03 5.36 2.18
C HIS A 1 15.68 5.09 1.54
N GLY A 2 15.64 4.23 0.53
CA GLY A 2 14.43 3.73 -0.09
C GLY A 2 14.13 2.30 0.35
N ILE A 3 12.84 1.95 0.39
CA ILE A 3 12.38 0.57 0.60
C ILE A 3 11.51 0.19 -0.60
N CYS A 4 11.77 -0.99 -1.17
CA CYS A 4 10.94 -1.55 -2.22
C CYS A 4 10.29 -2.85 -1.70
N CYS A 5 8.96 -2.86 -1.72
CA CYS A 5 8.16 -4.00 -1.27
C CYS A 5 7.98 -5.08 -2.35
N GLY A 6 8.90 -5.21 -3.30
CA GLY A 6 8.89 -6.26 -4.32
C GLY A 6 8.26 -5.85 -5.66
N ASP A 7 8.23 -6.82 -6.57
CA ASP A 7 7.74 -6.67 -7.94
C ASP A 7 8.50 -5.58 -8.73
N VAL A 8 9.85 -5.62 -8.65
CA VAL A 8 10.70 -4.66 -9.37
C VAL A 8 10.71 -4.88 -10.89
N ILE A 9 10.29 -6.06 -11.32
CA ILE A 9 10.14 -6.48 -12.72
C ILE A 9 8.82 -7.23 -12.92
N SER A 10 8.50 -7.61 -14.16
CA SER A 10 7.39 -8.51 -14.51
C SER A 10 7.91 -9.81 -15.10
N TYR A 11 8.54 -10.65 -14.28
CA TYR A 11 9.13 -11.98 -14.62
C TYR A 11 10.32 -11.96 -15.60
N ASP A 12 10.65 -10.85 -16.22
CA ASP A 12 11.80 -10.75 -17.11
C ASP A 12 13.03 -10.22 -16.36
N HIS A 13 13.84 -11.10 -15.81
CA HIS A 13 15.01 -10.79 -15.01
C HIS A 13 16.11 -10.02 -15.77
N THR A 14 16.02 -9.93 -17.11
CA THR A 14 16.93 -9.09 -17.90
C THR A 14 16.78 -7.60 -17.59
N PHE A 15 15.70 -7.18 -16.95
CA PHE A 15 15.47 -5.81 -16.49
C PHE A 15 16.10 -5.46 -15.12
N TYR A 16 16.64 -6.42 -14.37
CA TYR A 16 17.31 -6.13 -13.10
C TYR A 16 18.45 -5.10 -13.20
N PRO A 17 19.34 -5.15 -14.21
CA PRO A 17 20.34 -4.11 -14.39
C PRO A 17 19.76 -2.72 -14.62
N THR A 18 18.67 -2.61 -15.40
CA THR A 18 17.97 -1.35 -15.65
C THR A 18 17.34 -0.80 -14.38
N TYR A 19 16.70 -1.66 -13.56
CA TYR A 19 16.18 -1.26 -12.27
C TYR A 19 17.29 -0.70 -11.36
N ASN A 20 18.41 -1.40 -11.25
CA ASN A 20 19.56 -0.97 -10.44
C ASN A 20 20.14 0.37 -10.93
N GLU A 21 20.25 0.57 -12.23
CA GLU A 21 20.68 1.83 -12.81
C GLU A 21 19.74 2.98 -12.39
N VAL A 22 18.43 2.82 -12.58
CA VAL A 22 17.43 3.82 -12.21
C VAL A 22 17.42 4.07 -10.71
N ALA A 23 17.42 3.02 -9.87
CA ALA A 23 17.46 3.15 -8.42
C ALA A 23 18.71 3.94 -7.95
N THR A 24 19.85 3.67 -8.54
CA THR A 24 21.12 4.35 -8.24
C THR A 24 21.06 5.84 -8.58
N THR A 25 20.36 6.25 -9.66
CA THR A 25 20.22 7.67 -10.04
C THR A 25 19.47 8.51 -9.00
N SER A 26 18.68 7.86 -8.13
CA SER A 26 17.98 8.56 -7.03
C SER A 26 18.92 9.08 -5.95
N GLY A 27 20.15 8.57 -5.87
CA GLY A 27 21.11 8.86 -4.79
C GLY A 27 20.76 8.21 -3.45
N LEU A 28 19.75 7.34 -3.41
CA LEU A 28 19.33 6.61 -2.21
C LEU A 28 19.86 5.17 -2.23
N SER A 29 20.19 4.65 -1.04
CA SER A 29 20.36 3.20 -0.86
C SER A 29 18.98 2.55 -0.75
N PHE A 30 18.73 1.52 -1.56
CA PHE A 30 17.48 0.76 -1.52
C PHE A 30 17.68 -0.55 -0.78
N PHE A 31 16.67 -0.88 0.05
CA PHE A 31 16.52 -2.18 0.72
C PHE A 31 15.21 -2.79 0.21
N SER A 32 15.28 -4.00 -0.33
CA SER A 32 14.17 -4.56 -1.08
C SER A 32 13.89 -6.01 -0.68
N THR A 33 12.62 -6.40 -0.72
CA THR A 33 12.17 -7.80 -0.71
C THR A 33 11.77 -8.20 -2.14
N PRO A 34 11.89 -9.47 -2.54
CA PRO A 34 11.31 -9.91 -3.82
C PRO A 34 9.79 -9.94 -3.75
N GLY A 35 9.13 -9.66 -4.87
CA GLY A 35 7.71 -9.91 -5.07
C GLY A 35 7.46 -11.21 -5.87
N ASN A 36 6.20 -11.51 -6.14
CA ASN A 36 5.85 -12.69 -6.91
C ASN A 36 6.29 -12.59 -8.39
N HIS A 37 6.42 -11.38 -8.93
CA HIS A 37 6.94 -11.15 -10.27
C HIS A 37 8.48 -11.25 -10.36
N ASP A 38 9.17 -11.27 -9.22
CA ASP A 38 10.64 -11.43 -9.15
C ASP A 38 11.08 -12.90 -9.06
N MET A 39 10.14 -13.83 -8.90
CA MET A 39 10.46 -15.25 -8.79
C MET A 39 10.92 -15.84 -10.12
N THR A 40 11.92 -16.72 -10.06
CA THR A 40 12.34 -17.52 -11.21
C THR A 40 11.31 -18.60 -11.49
N LEU A 41 10.50 -18.41 -12.56
CA LEU A 41 9.47 -19.35 -12.96
C LEU A 41 10.06 -20.74 -13.27
N TYR A 42 9.26 -21.78 -13.05
CA TYR A 42 9.63 -23.18 -13.28
C TYR A 42 10.79 -23.69 -12.42
N SER A 43 11.13 -22.96 -11.37
CA SER A 43 12.08 -23.44 -10.36
C SER A 43 11.55 -24.69 -9.66
N ARG A 44 12.47 -25.53 -9.18
CA ARG A 44 12.11 -26.81 -8.55
C ARG A 44 11.42 -26.66 -7.21
N SER A 45 11.73 -25.59 -6.50
CA SER A 45 11.23 -25.33 -5.14
C SER A 45 11.28 -23.85 -4.80
N HIS A 46 10.70 -23.49 -3.67
CA HIS A 46 10.78 -22.14 -3.13
C HIS A 46 12.23 -21.64 -2.98
N GLU A 47 13.12 -22.47 -2.46
CA GLU A 47 14.52 -22.09 -2.23
C GLU A 47 15.30 -21.77 -3.51
N THR A 48 14.86 -22.27 -4.66
CA THR A 48 15.51 -21.99 -5.95
C THR A 48 14.81 -20.90 -6.74
N SER A 49 13.62 -20.48 -6.32
CA SER A 49 12.85 -19.45 -7.02
C SER A 49 13.43 -18.04 -6.84
N THR A 50 14.20 -17.79 -5.79
CA THR A 50 14.82 -16.49 -5.49
C THR A 50 16.26 -16.36 -5.96
N ARG A 51 16.80 -17.38 -6.63
CA ARG A 51 18.23 -17.42 -6.97
C ARG A 51 18.70 -16.22 -7.79
N LEU A 52 17.98 -15.84 -8.84
CA LEU A 52 18.35 -14.69 -9.67
C LEU A 52 18.26 -13.37 -8.92
N TRP A 53 17.29 -13.28 -7.99
CA TRP A 53 17.21 -12.15 -7.06
C TRP A 53 18.45 -12.08 -6.16
N GLU A 54 18.80 -13.20 -5.53
CA GLU A 54 19.92 -13.26 -4.58
C GLU A 54 21.27 -12.96 -5.26
N GLU A 55 21.44 -13.39 -6.50
CA GLU A 55 22.63 -13.09 -7.32
C GLU A 55 22.75 -11.59 -7.66
N THR A 56 21.62 -10.85 -7.65
CA THR A 56 21.57 -9.44 -8.04
C THR A 56 21.47 -8.48 -6.85
N PHE A 57 20.59 -8.77 -5.89
CA PHE A 57 20.23 -7.87 -4.79
C PHE A 57 20.70 -8.36 -3.41
N GLY A 58 21.16 -9.60 -3.31
CA GLY A 58 21.57 -10.22 -2.04
C GLY A 58 20.43 -10.98 -1.36
N PRO A 59 20.56 -11.27 -0.06
CA PRO A 59 19.65 -12.18 0.64
C PRO A 59 18.21 -11.68 0.65
N VAL A 60 17.27 -12.62 0.69
CA VAL A 60 15.81 -12.35 0.76
C VAL A 60 15.30 -12.23 2.21
N CYS A 61 16.14 -12.54 3.19
CA CYS A 61 15.84 -12.42 4.61
C CYS A 61 17.05 -11.79 5.30
N TYR A 62 16.90 -10.56 5.81
CA TYR A 62 17.97 -9.79 6.44
C TYR A 62 17.40 -8.67 7.31
N SER A 63 18.26 -8.08 8.15
CA SER A 63 17.93 -6.90 8.94
C SER A 63 19.04 -5.86 8.91
N PHE A 64 18.68 -4.62 9.21
CA PHE A 64 19.61 -3.50 9.33
C PHE A 64 19.02 -2.44 10.27
N ASN A 65 19.88 -1.51 10.72
CA ASN A 65 19.45 -0.40 11.56
C ASN A 65 19.69 0.93 10.88
N VAL A 66 18.74 1.84 11.01
CA VAL A 66 18.91 3.25 10.66
C VAL A 66 18.51 4.10 11.86
N GLY A 67 19.49 4.81 12.43
CA GLY A 67 19.32 5.50 13.70
C GLY A 67 18.95 4.51 14.81
N LYS A 68 17.78 4.69 15.44
CA LYS A 68 17.28 3.80 16.48
C LYS A 68 16.26 2.78 15.98
N ALA A 69 15.79 2.92 14.75
CA ALA A 69 14.83 2.01 14.17
C ALA A 69 15.51 0.75 13.60
N HIS A 70 14.91 -0.38 13.88
CA HIS A 70 15.31 -1.69 13.37
C HIS A 70 14.45 -2.07 12.18
N TYR A 71 15.07 -2.50 11.08
CA TYR A 71 14.40 -2.88 9.84
C TYR A 71 14.65 -4.34 9.56
N VAL A 72 13.59 -5.06 9.28
CA VAL A 72 13.59 -6.49 8.95
C VAL A 72 12.99 -6.65 7.56
N VAL A 73 13.66 -7.35 6.68
CA VAL A 73 13.18 -7.69 5.33
C VAL A 73 12.97 -9.19 5.25
N LEU A 74 11.78 -9.62 4.85
CA LEU A 74 11.39 -11.03 4.78
C LEU A 74 10.77 -11.33 3.40
N ASN A 75 10.93 -12.55 2.94
CA ASN A 75 10.30 -13.05 1.72
C ASN A 75 9.07 -13.90 2.05
N ASP A 76 7.91 -13.34 1.86
CA ASP A 76 6.63 -14.00 2.09
C ASP A 76 5.97 -14.56 0.81
N ASN A 77 6.67 -14.49 -0.33
CA ASN A 77 6.25 -15.13 -1.58
C ASN A 77 6.70 -16.59 -1.58
N PHE A 78 5.89 -17.48 -1.06
CA PHE A 78 6.21 -18.89 -1.02
C PHE A 78 5.83 -19.56 -2.35
N TYR A 79 6.82 -19.75 -3.22
CA TYR A 79 6.64 -20.39 -4.52
C TYR A 79 6.40 -21.89 -4.36
N ILE A 80 5.35 -22.42 -4.98
CA ILE A 80 4.95 -23.83 -4.85
C ILE A 80 5.45 -24.72 -5.99
N GLY A 81 6.45 -24.26 -6.75
CA GLY A 81 7.15 -25.07 -7.76
C GLY A 81 6.38 -25.27 -9.07
N ARG A 82 5.40 -24.43 -9.38
CA ARG A 82 4.58 -24.56 -10.58
C ARG A 82 4.20 -23.20 -11.16
N ASP A 83 4.69 -22.90 -12.35
CA ASP A 83 4.35 -21.73 -13.15
C ASP A 83 4.34 -20.42 -12.29
N TYR A 84 3.22 -19.70 -12.27
CA TYR A 84 3.00 -18.48 -11.51
C TYR A 84 2.38 -18.73 -10.12
N PHE A 85 2.37 -19.98 -9.64
CA PHE A 85 1.70 -20.31 -8.37
C PHE A 85 2.61 -20.07 -7.16
N TYR A 86 2.10 -19.28 -6.24
CA TYR A 86 2.69 -18.95 -4.95
C TYR A 86 1.58 -18.77 -3.91
N ILE A 87 1.97 -18.72 -2.66
CA ILE A 87 1.10 -18.36 -1.53
C ILE A 87 1.80 -17.32 -0.66
N GLY A 88 1.02 -16.45 0.00
CA GLY A 88 1.55 -15.56 1.03
C GLY A 88 1.86 -16.37 2.29
N TYR A 89 3.15 -16.62 2.56
CA TYR A 89 3.57 -17.50 3.66
C TYR A 89 5.03 -17.28 4.04
N LEU A 90 5.30 -17.10 5.33
CA LEU A 90 6.65 -17.16 5.87
C LEU A 90 6.97 -18.58 6.34
N ASP A 91 8.10 -19.11 5.89
CA ASP A 91 8.54 -20.43 6.28
C ASP A 91 9.14 -20.44 7.72
N GLU A 92 9.28 -21.64 8.27
CA GLU A 92 9.80 -21.84 9.64
C GLU A 92 11.21 -21.30 9.83
N ARG A 93 12.04 -21.31 8.78
CA ARG A 93 13.42 -20.82 8.88
C ARG A 93 13.45 -19.31 9.07
N GLN A 94 12.58 -18.58 8.35
CA GLN A 94 12.46 -17.13 8.51
C GLN A 94 11.89 -16.77 9.89
N PHE A 95 10.92 -17.52 10.41
CA PHE A 95 10.43 -17.29 11.77
C PHE A 95 11.50 -17.55 12.83
N ALA A 96 12.25 -18.66 12.74
CA ALA A 96 13.33 -18.95 13.66
C ALA A 96 14.46 -17.90 13.59
N TRP A 97 14.75 -17.43 12.38
CA TRP A 97 15.71 -16.35 12.18
C TRP A 97 15.21 -15.02 12.78
N LEU A 98 13.96 -14.67 12.53
CA LEU A 98 13.32 -13.44 13.06
C LEU A 98 13.26 -13.45 14.59
N GLU A 99 12.93 -14.58 15.22
CA GLU A 99 12.94 -14.72 16.66
C GLU A 99 14.34 -14.43 17.23
N LYS A 100 15.36 -14.98 16.58
CA LYS A 100 16.75 -14.72 16.98
C LYS A 100 17.16 -13.28 16.76
N ASP A 101 16.81 -12.67 15.64
CA ASP A 101 17.12 -11.29 15.30
C ASP A 101 16.46 -10.32 16.30
N LEU A 102 15.16 -10.46 16.52
CA LEU A 102 14.41 -9.65 17.48
C LEU A 102 14.87 -9.81 18.93
N SER A 103 15.54 -10.94 19.29
CA SER A 103 16.13 -11.12 20.62
C SER A 103 17.25 -10.11 20.95
N TYR A 104 17.79 -9.42 19.95
CA TYR A 104 18.76 -8.34 20.11
C TYR A 104 18.12 -6.94 20.13
N VAL A 105 16.81 -6.83 19.92
CA VAL A 105 16.07 -5.58 19.88
C VAL A 105 15.34 -5.38 21.20
N ALA A 106 15.51 -4.23 21.83
CA ALA A 106 14.82 -3.94 23.08
C ALA A 106 13.31 -3.80 22.86
N GLU A 107 12.50 -4.35 23.77
CA GLU A 107 11.07 -4.15 23.77
C GLU A 107 10.72 -2.65 23.76
N GLY A 108 9.67 -2.29 23.01
CA GLY A 108 9.26 -0.90 22.83
C GLY A 108 10.01 -0.15 21.71
N SER A 109 11.08 -0.74 21.14
CA SER A 109 11.78 -0.14 20.00
C SER A 109 10.87 -0.04 18.76
N THR A 110 11.21 0.90 17.89
CA THR A 110 10.59 0.99 16.55
C THR A 110 11.14 -0.09 15.64
N VAL A 111 10.26 -0.92 15.09
CA VAL A 111 10.59 -2.02 14.16
C VAL A 111 9.79 -1.87 12.88
N PHE A 112 10.48 -1.84 11.74
CA PHE A 112 9.86 -1.93 10.42
C PHE A 112 10.04 -3.34 9.88
N VAL A 113 8.96 -3.95 9.38
CA VAL A 113 9.00 -5.23 8.67
C VAL A 113 8.58 -5.00 7.23
N VAL A 114 9.43 -5.38 6.29
CA VAL A 114 9.18 -5.24 4.86
C VAL A 114 8.77 -6.59 4.30
N LEU A 115 7.59 -6.63 3.70
CA LEU A 115 6.99 -7.78 3.05
C LEU A 115 6.59 -7.39 1.62
N HIS A 116 6.24 -8.38 0.80
CA HIS A 116 5.55 -8.13 -0.45
C HIS A 116 4.04 -8.28 -0.31
N ILE A 117 3.59 -9.44 0.14
CA ILE A 117 2.16 -9.77 0.29
C ILE A 117 1.66 -9.23 1.64
N PRO A 118 0.53 -8.50 1.67
CA PRO A 118 0.01 -7.96 2.93
C PRO A 118 -0.26 -9.02 3.99
N SER A 119 0.00 -8.65 5.24
CA SER A 119 -0.31 -9.49 6.41
C SER A 119 -1.78 -9.39 6.82
N THR A 120 -2.50 -8.38 6.33
CA THR A 120 -3.93 -8.15 6.57
C THR A 120 -4.69 -8.01 5.26
N CYS A 121 -5.98 -8.33 5.27
CA CYS A 121 -6.87 -8.08 4.13
C CYS A 121 -7.28 -6.61 4.08
N ASP A 122 -7.53 -6.10 2.87
CA ASP A 122 -8.17 -4.81 2.66
C ASP A 122 -9.48 -4.75 3.47
N PRO A 123 -9.70 -3.68 4.25
CA PRO A 123 -10.94 -3.53 5.04
C PRO A 123 -12.22 -3.54 4.20
N SER A 124 -12.16 -3.13 2.92
CA SER A 124 -13.31 -3.17 2.01
C SER A 124 -13.68 -4.57 1.56
N ASP A 125 -12.72 -5.50 1.56
CA ASP A 125 -12.89 -6.93 1.27
C ASP A 125 -12.70 -7.78 2.54
N ARG A 126 -13.41 -7.46 3.60
CA ARG A 126 -13.38 -8.18 4.89
C ARG A 126 -13.78 -9.66 4.80
N LYS A 127 -13.53 -10.26 3.66
CA LYS A 127 -13.65 -11.70 3.51
C LYS A 127 -12.64 -12.35 4.44
N GLN A 128 -13.15 -13.19 5.30
CA GLN A 128 -12.32 -14.08 6.09
C GLN A 128 -11.36 -14.82 5.15
N PHE A 129 -10.14 -15.07 5.60
CA PHE A 129 -9.20 -15.94 4.94
C PHE A 129 -9.91 -17.11 4.24
N SER A 130 -9.68 -17.28 2.98
CA SER A 130 -10.19 -18.39 2.19
C SER A 130 -9.07 -18.94 1.30
N TYR A 131 -9.20 -20.19 0.88
CA TYR A 131 -8.25 -20.78 -0.08
C TYR A 131 -8.23 -20.07 -1.46
N LYS A 132 -9.15 -19.13 -1.69
CA LYS A 132 -9.20 -18.36 -2.95
C LYS A 132 -8.27 -17.15 -2.96
N ASN A 133 -7.86 -16.68 -1.78
CA ASN A 133 -7.02 -15.49 -1.62
C ASN A 133 -5.69 -15.77 -0.89
N ILE A 134 -5.22 -17.01 -0.90
CA ILE A 134 -3.95 -17.40 -0.28
C ILE A 134 -2.72 -16.77 -0.93
N SER A 135 -2.88 -16.25 -2.15
CA SER A 135 -1.84 -15.48 -2.84
C SER A 135 -1.92 -13.97 -2.57
N ASP A 136 -3.04 -13.48 -2.03
CA ASP A 136 -3.31 -12.05 -1.89
C ASP A 136 -3.08 -11.53 -0.47
N VAL A 137 -3.01 -12.45 0.50
CA VAL A 137 -2.77 -12.18 1.91
C VAL A 137 -1.93 -13.27 2.55
N MET A 138 -1.05 -12.88 3.47
CA MET A 138 -0.17 -13.79 4.19
C MET A 138 -0.98 -14.75 5.08
N THR A 139 -0.86 -16.05 4.82
CA THR A 139 -1.69 -17.10 5.44
C THR A 139 -1.37 -17.37 6.91
N ASN A 140 -0.14 -17.10 7.34
CA ASN A 140 0.34 -17.31 8.71
C ASN A 140 0.75 -16.01 9.44
N ALA A 141 0.12 -14.89 9.06
CA ALA A 141 0.38 -13.56 9.61
C ALA A 141 0.25 -13.47 11.15
N HIS A 142 -0.63 -14.25 11.76
CA HIS A 142 -0.81 -14.25 13.22
C HIS A 142 0.46 -14.56 13.99
N GLN A 143 1.35 -15.38 13.45
CA GLN A 143 2.64 -15.66 14.10
C GLN A 143 3.53 -14.42 14.05
N LEU A 144 3.62 -13.76 12.91
CA LEU A 144 4.37 -12.50 12.75
C LEU A 144 3.83 -11.42 13.70
N HIS A 145 2.51 -11.21 13.73
CA HIS A 145 1.88 -10.22 14.62
C HIS A 145 2.19 -10.47 16.10
N ARG A 146 2.20 -11.73 16.54
CA ARG A 146 2.56 -12.09 17.92
C ARG A 146 4.02 -11.77 18.24
N MET A 147 4.93 -12.03 17.30
CA MET A 147 6.35 -11.72 17.49
C MET A 147 6.62 -10.22 17.52
N LEU A 148 5.82 -9.43 16.82
CA LEU A 148 5.91 -7.97 16.77
C LEU A 148 5.21 -7.26 17.94
N ALA A 149 4.35 -7.95 18.69
CA ALA A 149 3.56 -7.35 19.77
C ALA A 149 4.38 -6.58 20.85
N PRO A 150 5.63 -6.96 21.20
CA PRO A 150 6.44 -6.20 22.15
C PRO A 150 6.96 -4.85 21.62
N TYR A 151 6.86 -4.57 20.32
CA TYR A 151 7.52 -3.44 19.65
C TYR A 151 6.52 -2.38 19.17
N ASN A 152 7.00 -1.19 18.84
CA ASN A 152 6.26 -0.22 18.03
C ASN A 152 6.52 -0.58 16.56
N ALA A 153 5.67 -1.41 16.00
CA ALA A 153 5.97 -2.06 14.74
C ALA A 153 5.14 -1.51 13.57
N HIS A 154 5.80 -1.40 12.41
CA HIS A 154 5.21 -1.01 11.15
C HIS A 154 5.53 -2.07 10.09
N ILE A 155 4.50 -2.70 9.52
CA ILE A 155 4.64 -3.59 8.37
C ILE A 155 4.46 -2.74 7.11
N LEU A 156 5.40 -2.84 6.17
CA LEU A 156 5.35 -2.22 4.86
C LEU A 156 5.16 -3.32 3.82
N SER A 157 4.07 -3.27 3.07
CA SER A 157 3.74 -4.26 2.06
C SER A 157 3.22 -3.61 0.77
N GLY A 158 3.06 -4.38 -0.29
CA GLY A 158 2.63 -3.93 -1.61
C GLY A 158 1.62 -4.87 -2.24
N HIS A 159 1.97 -5.46 -3.40
CA HIS A 159 1.29 -6.55 -4.08
C HIS A 159 -0.10 -6.25 -4.65
N THR A 160 -1.00 -5.68 -3.87
CA THR A 160 -2.42 -5.52 -4.23
C THR A 160 -2.69 -4.40 -5.24
N HIS A 161 -1.72 -3.52 -5.49
CA HIS A 161 -1.88 -2.31 -6.31
C HIS A 161 -3.05 -1.41 -5.86
N THR A 162 -3.31 -1.45 -4.55
CA THR A 162 -4.26 -0.59 -3.83
C THR A 162 -3.56 -0.01 -2.61
N THR A 163 -4.14 1.00 -1.97
CA THR A 163 -3.60 1.52 -0.72
C THR A 163 -4.58 1.32 0.43
N PHE A 164 -4.07 0.87 1.55
CA PHE A 164 -4.78 0.96 2.82
C PHE A 164 -3.80 0.93 3.99
N ASN A 165 -4.18 1.58 5.08
CA ASN A 165 -3.46 1.52 6.34
C ASN A 165 -4.33 0.79 7.36
N GLN A 166 -3.78 -0.25 7.96
CA GLN A 166 -4.47 -1.06 8.95
C GLN A 166 -3.85 -0.90 10.33
N ILE A 167 -4.65 -0.49 11.29
CA ILE A 167 -4.28 -0.50 12.70
C ILE A 167 -4.59 -1.89 13.25
N ILE A 168 -3.57 -2.73 13.39
CA ILE A 168 -3.73 -4.11 13.88
C ILE A 168 -3.87 -4.11 15.40
N THR A 169 -3.01 -3.33 16.08
CA THR A 169 -3.09 -3.01 17.50
C THR A 169 -2.63 -1.57 17.73
N ASP A 170 -2.73 -1.06 18.94
CA ASP A 170 -2.23 0.29 19.28
C ASP A 170 -0.74 0.50 18.97
N ARG A 171 0.02 -0.59 18.77
CA ARG A 171 1.46 -0.57 18.55
C ARG A 171 1.90 -1.28 17.28
N LEU A 172 0.98 -1.83 16.51
CA LEU A 172 1.26 -2.55 15.27
C LEU A 172 0.38 -2.02 14.15
N TYR A 173 1.02 -1.49 13.11
CA TYR A 173 0.41 -0.94 11.92
C TYR A 173 0.84 -1.72 10.70
N GLU A 174 -0.02 -1.84 9.70
CA GLU A 174 0.36 -2.25 8.36
C GLU A 174 0.04 -1.15 7.37
N HIS A 175 0.98 -0.87 6.49
CA HIS A 175 0.90 0.11 5.42
C HIS A 175 1.03 -0.62 4.09
N VAL A 176 -0.08 -0.80 3.40
CA VAL A 176 -0.07 -1.34 2.04
C VAL A 176 0.13 -0.18 1.08
N ILE A 177 1.29 -0.17 0.44
CA ILE A 177 1.73 0.90 -0.43
C ILE A 177 1.34 0.55 -1.87
N PRO A 178 0.62 1.42 -2.58
CA PRO A 178 0.22 1.16 -3.95
C PRO A 178 1.43 1.22 -4.89
N ALA A 179 1.27 0.69 -6.09
CA ALA A 179 2.36 0.56 -7.04
C ALA A 179 2.81 1.92 -7.59
N LEU A 180 4.13 2.18 -7.55
CA LEU A 180 4.77 3.33 -8.20
C LEU A 180 4.55 3.33 -9.72
N SER A 181 4.34 2.16 -10.30
CA SER A 181 4.05 1.95 -11.72
C SER A 181 2.57 2.13 -12.10
N GLY A 182 1.67 2.39 -11.14
CA GLY A 182 0.23 2.30 -11.35
C GLY A 182 -0.25 0.84 -11.37
N ALA A 183 -1.37 0.54 -12.05
CA ALA A 183 -1.86 -0.82 -12.15
C ALA A 183 -1.19 -1.56 -13.31
N TRP A 184 -0.27 -2.47 -13.02
CA TRP A 184 0.49 -3.27 -14.01
C TRP A 184 1.17 -2.41 -15.10
N TRP A 185 1.94 -1.38 -14.67
CA TRP A 185 2.71 -0.49 -15.57
C TRP A 185 1.85 0.24 -16.62
N GLN A 186 0.55 0.35 -16.40
CA GLN A 186 -0.37 1.09 -17.23
C GLN A 186 -1.20 2.10 -16.43
N GLY A 187 -1.48 3.23 -17.05
CA GLY A 187 -2.25 4.31 -16.42
C GLY A 187 -1.48 5.07 -15.34
N THR A 188 -2.15 6.06 -14.76
CA THR A 188 -1.63 6.93 -13.70
C THR A 188 -2.27 6.69 -12.35
N LEU A 189 -3.28 5.82 -12.30
CA LEU A 189 -3.99 5.43 -11.09
C LEU A 189 -3.77 3.94 -10.82
N CYS A 190 -3.79 3.59 -9.56
CA CYS A 190 -3.97 2.24 -9.09
C CYS A 190 -5.44 1.81 -9.22
N THR A 191 -5.74 0.55 -8.93
CA THR A 191 -7.08 0.00 -9.17
C THR A 191 -8.17 0.61 -8.29
N ASP A 192 -7.82 1.13 -7.12
CA ASP A 192 -8.68 1.84 -6.16
C ASP A 192 -8.80 3.35 -6.40
N GLY A 193 -8.17 3.86 -7.48
CA GLY A 193 -8.14 5.28 -7.81
C GLY A 193 -7.03 6.08 -7.13
N THR A 194 -6.23 5.47 -6.27
CA THR A 194 -5.04 6.12 -5.71
C THR A 194 -4.05 6.42 -6.85
N PRO A 195 -3.56 7.66 -6.99
CA PRO A 195 -2.51 7.95 -7.96
C PRO A 195 -1.27 7.08 -7.68
N ARG A 196 -0.57 6.67 -8.73
CA ARG A 196 0.75 6.01 -8.55
C ARG A 196 1.67 6.86 -7.69
N GLY A 197 2.40 6.24 -6.78
CA GLY A 197 3.21 6.98 -5.83
C GLY A 197 3.90 6.09 -4.80
N TYR A 198 4.25 6.66 -3.66
CA TYR A 198 5.00 5.99 -2.60
C TYR A 198 4.67 6.57 -1.22
N GLY A 199 4.92 5.80 -0.18
CA GLY A 199 4.86 6.27 1.20
C GLY A 199 6.14 7.00 1.60
N VAL A 200 6.01 8.10 2.33
CA VAL A 200 7.12 8.79 3.00
C VAL A 200 6.97 8.57 4.49
N PHE A 201 8.02 8.07 5.13
CA PHE A 201 8.07 7.82 6.57
C PHE A 201 9.17 8.68 7.19
N GLU A 202 8.77 9.54 8.13
CA GLU A 202 9.66 10.38 8.91
C GLU A 202 9.86 9.75 10.27
N VAL A 203 11.10 9.32 10.57
CA VAL A 203 11.44 8.56 11.77
C VAL A 203 12.41 9.34 12.62
N ASP A 204 11.98 9.73 13.82
CA ASP A 204 12.78 10.40 14.84
C ASP A 204 12.71 9.63 16.17
N GLY A 205 13.67 8.75 16.38
CA GLY A 205 13.66 7.83 17.52
C GLY A 205 12.46 6.89 17.49
N ASP A 206 11.58 7.01 18.48
CA ASP A 206 10.37 6.21 18.58
C ASP A 206 9.14 6.86 17.91
N LYS A 207 9.30 8.06 17.40
CA LYS A 207 8.26 8.80 16.68
C LYS A 207 8.32 8.45 15.20
N VAL A 208 7.21 7.96 14.65
CA VAL A 208 7.03 7.65 13.24
C VAL A 208 5.84 8.43 12.72
N GLU A 209 6.05 9.26 11.72
CA GLU A 209 4.99 9.94 10.96
C GLU A 209 5.09 9.51 9.49
N TRP A 210 3.96 9.47 8.80
CA TRP A 210 3.92 9.09 7.39
C TRP A 210 2.91 9.89 6.60
N TYR A 211 3.09 9.93 5.29
CA TYR A 211 2.13 10.45 4.33
C TYR A 211 2.33 9.79 2.97
N TYR A 212 1.32 9.87 2.15
CA TYR A 212 1.41 9.41 0.77
C TYR A 212 1.96 10.50 -0.14
N LYS A 213 2.79 10.12 -1.11
CA LYS A 213 3.33 11.04 -2.11
C LYS A 213 3.01 10.56 -3.51
N SER A 214 2.03 11.18 -4.16
CA SER A 214 1.67 10.95 -5.56
C SER A 214 2.80 11.40 -6.48
N THR A 215 3.16 10.55 -7.46
CA THR A 215 4.21 10.87 -8.43
C THR A 215 3.78 12.04 -9.31
N GLY A 216 4.63 13.07 -9.39
CA GLY A 216 4.38 14.26 -10.19
C GLY A 216 3.44 15.29 -9.58
N CYS A 217 2.92 15.06 -8.37
CA CYS A 217 2.08 15.99 -7.62
C CYS A 217 2.81 16.53 -6.39
N ASP A 218 2.29 17.58 -5.78
CA ASP A 218 2.79 18.10 -4.51
C ASP A 218 2.36 17.18 -3.34
N ALA A 219 2.98 17.32 -2.18
CA ALA A 219 2.73 16.45 -1.02
C ALA A 219 1.35 16.67 -0.39
N ASP A 220 0.70 17.79 -0.67
CA ASP A 220 -0.65 18.12 -0.22
C ASP A 220 -1.75 17.50 -1.09
N HIS A 221 -1.42 16.93 -2.24
CA HIS A 221 -2.36 16.19 -3.08
C HIS A 221 -2.68 14.82 -2.47
N GLN A 222 -3.68 14.79 -1.56
CA GLN A 222 -4.05 13.62 -0.78
C GLN A 222 -5.45 13.10 -1.06
N MET A 223 -6.21 13.75 -1.94
CA MET A 223 -7.57 13.33 -2.27
C MET A 223 -8.01 13.79 -3.66
N MET A 224 -9.10 13.19 -4.14
CA MET A 224 -9.86 13.61 -5.31
C MET A 224 -11.33 13.76 -4.93
N LEU A 225 -11.98 14.83 -5.41
CA LEU A 225 -13.40 15.07 -5.17
C LEU A 225 -14.25 14.70 -6.40
N TYR A 226 -15.41 14.12 -6.14
CA TYR A 226 -16.37 13.66 -7.13
C TYR A 226 -17.80 14.10 -6.78
N THR A 227 -18.63 14.17 -7.82
CA THR A 227 -20.07 14.43 -7.74
C THR A 227 -20.86 13.48 -8.65
N GLU A 228 -22.16 13.73 -8.78
CA GLU A 228 -23.02 13.06 -9.75
C GLU A 228 -22.53 13.18 -11.20
N ALA A 229 -21.79 14.23 -11.53
CA ALA A 229 -21.20 14.40 -12.87
C ALA A 229 -20.15 13.34 -13.21
N ASP A 230 -19.50 12.77 -12.18
CA ASP A 230 -18.47 11.75 -12.31
C ASP A 230 -19.05 10.33 -12.23
N SER A 231 -20.08 10.15 -11.42
CA SER A 231 -20.79 8.88 -11.23
C SER A 231 -22.24 9.11 -10.81
N ALA A 232 -23.18 8.52 -11.53
CA ALA A 232 -24.61 8.55 -11.16
C ALA A 232 -24.88 7.94 -9.76
N GLY A 233 -23.99 7.08 -9.27
CA GLY A 233 -24.05 6.53 -7.92
C GLY A 233 -23.82 7.58 -6.81
N PHE A 234 -23.33 8.78 -7.16
CA PHE A 234 -23.06 9.88 -6.23
C PHE A 234 -24.11 10.99 -6.29
N ALA A 235 -25.31 10.69 -6.79
CA ALA A 235 -26.40 11.66 -6.95
C ALA A 235 -26.70 12.42 -5.67
N GLY A 236 -26.67 13.78 -5.75
CA GLY A 236 -26.91 14.67 -4.63
C GLY A 236 -25.84 14.67 -3.53
N GLN A 237 -24.66 14.11 -3.80
CA GLN A 237 -23.57 14.00 -2.84
C GLN A 237 -22.26 14.59 -3.39
N VAL A 238 -21.39 15.04 -2.48
CA VAL A 238 -19.96 15.17 -2.71
C VAL A 238 -19.30 13.94 -2.13
N VAL A 239 -18.40 13.35 -2.90
CA VAL A 239 -17.60 12.19 -2.52
C VAL A 239 -16.13 12.57 -2.61
N ALA A 240 -15.37 12.25 -1.58
CA ALA A 240 -13.91 12.36 -1.55
C ALA A 240 -13.29 10.97 -1.52
N ASN A 241 -12.38 10.69 -2.44
CA ASN A 241 -11.47 9.59 -2.36
C ASN A 241 -10.19 10.11 -1.68
N VAL A 242 -9.93 9.69 -0.44
CA VAL A 242 -8.79 10.14 0.38
C VAL A 242 -7.85 8.97 0.56
N TRP A 243 -6.74 8.98 -0.17
CA TRP A 243 -5.80 7.86 -0.12
C TRP A 243 -4.93 7.85 1.13
N ALA A 244 -4.40 6.69 1.48
CA ALA A 244 -3.60 6.43 2.69
C ALA A 244 -4.32 6.71 4.04
N VAL A 245 -5.64 6.81 4.03
CA VAL A 245 -6.45 7.05 5.23
C VAL A 245 -6.49 5.81 6.13
N ASP A 246 -6.50 6.04 7.43
CA ASP A 246 -6.80 5.06 8.47
C ASP A 246 -8.00 5.48 9.33
N GLU A 247 -8.28 4.75 10.42
CA GLU A 247 -9.40 5.03 11.33
C GLU A 247 -9.23 6.31 12.16
N LYS A 248 -8.03 6.88 12.24
CA LYS A 248 -7.72 8.08 13.05
C LYS A 248 -7.87 9.37 12.26
N TRP A 249 -8.01 9.30 10.94
CA TRP A 249 -8.20 10.47 10.10
C TRP A 249 -9.57 11.10 10.33
N GLN A 250 -9.63 12.42 10.14
CA GLN A 250 -10.88 13.19 10.18
C GLN A 250 -11.12 13.85 8.82
N VAL A 251 -12.28 13.60 8.23
CA VAL A 251 -12.67 14.20 6.95
C VAL A 251 -13.95 14.99 7.14
N VAL A 252 -13.89 16.28 6.82
CA VAL A 252 -15.01 17.21 6.96
C VAL A 252 -15.26 18.00 5.68
N ALA A 253 -16.49 18.38 5.45
CA ALA A 253 -16.91 19.25 4.35
C ALA A 253 -17.46 20.57 4.86
N GLN A 254 -17.15 21.66 4.16
CA GLN A 254 -17.66 23.00 4.41
C GLN A 254 -18.28 23.54 3.13
N PHE A 255 -19.59 23.85 3.16
CA PHE A 255 -20.31 24.42 2.02
C PHE A 255 -20.39 25.94 2.14
N ASP A 256 -20.06 26.64 1.05
CA ASP A 256 -20.18 28.12 0.91
C ASP A 256 -19.56 28.91 2.10
N GLY A 257 -18.47 28.40 2.69
CA GLY A 257 -17.81 29.01 3.86
C GLY A 257 -18.60 28.90 5.18
N GLY A 258 -19.66 28.09 5.22
CA GLY A 258 -20.47 27.84 6.40
C GLY A 258 -19.80 26.96 7.46
N LYS A 259 -20.56 26.27 8.27
CA LYS A 259 -20.04 25.35 9.30
C LYS A 259 -19.55 24.05 8.69
N SER A 260 -18.38 23.59 9.14
CA SER A 260 -17.87 22.26 8.78
C SER A 260 -18.73 21.15 9.38
N GLN A 261 -18.92 20.07 8.61
CA GLN A 261 -19.64 18.88 9.03
C GLN A 261 -18.84 17.62 8.64
N PRO A 262 -18.90 16.55 9.46
CA PRO A 262 -18.19 15.32 9.18
C PRO A 262 -18.73 14.66 7.91
N MET A 263 -17.86 14.00 7.16
CA MET A 263 -18.21 13.13 6.05
C MET A 263 -18.27 11.68 6.52
N GLU A 264 -19.19 10.91 5.94
CA GLU A 264 -19.38 9.49 6.23
C GLU A 264 -18.41 8.64 5.41
N ARG A 265 -17.60 7.79 6.05
CA ARG A 265 -16.75 6.81 5.36
C ARG A 265 -17.59 5.67 4.79
N PHE A 266 -17.31 5.24 3.56
CA PHE A 266 -18.03 4.15 2.91
C PHE A 266 -17.17 3.49 1.83
N THR A 267 -17.61 2.32 1.36
CA THR A 267 -16.91 1.59 0.28
C THR A 267 -17.47 2.00 -1.08
N ALA A 268 -16.57 2.31 -2.02
CA ALA A 268 -16.94 2.68 -3.39
C ALA A 268 -15.84 2.28 -4.40
N TYR A 269 -16.19 2.34 -5.69
CA TYR A 269 -15.24 2.33 -6.79
C TYR A 269 -14.91 3.77 -7.20
N ASP A 270 -13.64 4.01 -7.51
CA ASP A 270 -13.20 5.31 -8.01
C ASP A 270 -13.69 5.55 -9.45
N PRO A 271 -14.40 6.67 -9.72
CA PRO A 271 -14.92 6.97 -11.06
C PRO A 271 -13.82 7.14 -12.12
N ALA A 272 -12.68 7.74 -11.74
CA ALA A 272 -11.57 7.95 -12.67
C ALA A 272 -10.88 6.62 -13.01
N ALA A 273 -10.71 5.74 -12.03
CA ALA A 273 -10.18 4.39 -12.26
C ALA A 273 -11.16 3.56 -13.11
N GLN A 274 -12.47 3.62 -12.82
CA GLN A 274 -13.48 2.96 -13.66
C GLN A 274 -13.41 3.42 -15.10
N LYS A 275 -13.29 4.73 -15.34
CA LYS A 275 -13.16 5.31 -16.69
C LYS A 275 -11.84 4.91 -17.34
N MET A 276 -10.73 4.94 -16.61
CA MET A 276 -9.39 4.60 -17.11
C MET A 276 -9.32 3.16 -17.61
N TYR A 277 -9.92 2.23 -16.86
CA TYR A 277 -9.89 0.80 -17.16
C TYR A 277 -11.14 0.26 -17.88
N ALA A 278 -12.02 1.14 -18.40
CA ALA A 278 -13.27 0.72 -19.05
C ALA A 278 -13.06 0.03 -20.41
N ASP A 279 -12.17 0.57 -21.24
CA ASP A 279 -11.92 0.06 -22.59
C ASP A 279 -10.85 -1.03 -22.55
N ARG A 280 -11.31 -2.25 -22.32
CA ARG A 280 -10.46 -3.45 -22.12
C ARG A 280 -9.57 -3.76 -23.34
N GLU A 281 -9.98 -3.41 -24.53
CA GLU A 281 -9.23 -3.69 -25.77
C GLU A 281 -8.01 -2.77 -25.92
N LYS A 282 -8.01 -1.63 -25.26
CA LYS A 282 -6.90 -0.67 -25.27
C LYS A 282 -5.91 -0.84 -24.13
N LEU A 283 -6.18 -1.76 -23.22
CA LEU A 283 -5.28 -2.02 -22.09
C LEU A 283 -4.18 -3.01 -22.49
N ASP A 284 -2.94 -2.71 -22.14
CA ASP A 284 -1.82 -3.65 -22.27
C ASP A 284 -2.06 -4.91 -21.42
N HIS A 285 -2.75 -4.73 -20.28
CA HIS A 285 -3.13 -5.80 -19.37
C HIS A 285 -4.66 -5.82 -19.17
N PRO A 286 -5.42 -6.48 -20.05
CA PRO A 286 -6.89 -6.46 -20.04
C PRO A 286 -7.52 -7.19 -18.84
N TYR A 287 -6.76 -7.88 -18.01
CA TYR A 287 -7.21 -8.50 -16.77
C TYR A 287 -7.26 -7.55 -15.56
N VAL A 288 -6.75 -6.32 -15.68
CA VAL A 288 -6.80 -5.31 -14.61
C VAL A 288 -8.22 -4.73 -14.51
N TYR A 289 -8.81 -4.74 -13.33
CA TYR A 289 -10.12 -4.18 -13.02
C TYR A 289 -10.02 -3.17 -11.88
N PRO A 290 -10.85 -2.11 -11.89
CA PRO A 290 -10.99 -1.27 -10.71
C PRO A 290 -11.38 -2.09 -9.47
N SER A 291 -10.80 -1.71 -8.33
CA SER A 291 -11.10 -2.30 -7.03
C SER A 291 -11.96 -1.35 -6.21
N ALA A 292 -12.91 -1.90 -5.46
CA ALA A 292 -13.58 -1.12 -4.44
C ALA A 292 -12.63 -0.91 -3.25
N SER A 293 -12.73 0.25 -2.61
CA SER A 293 -11.98 0.54 -1.38
C SER A 293 -12.82 1.29 -0.39
N ASP A 294 -12.42 1.33 0.88
CA ASP A 294 -13.14 1.99 1.96
C ASP A 294 -12.57 3.37 2.33
N HIS A 295 -11.64 3.88 1.53
CA HIS A 295 -11.09 5.23 1.73
C HIS A 295 -11.90 6.35 1.05
N PHE A 296 -13.20 6.08 0.79
CA PHE A 296 -14.16 7.06 0.31
C PHE A 296 -14.97 7.68 1.44
N PHE A 297 -15.24 8.99 1.29
CA PHE A 297 -16.06 9.75 2.21
C PHE A 297 -17.15 10.51 1.45
N ARG A 298 -18.36 10.57 2.01
CA ARG A 298 -19.50 11.23 1.36
C ARG A 298 -20.23 12.18 2.28
N VAL A 299 -20.88 13.16 1.67
CA VAL A 299 -21.77 14.10 2.34
C VAL A 299 -22.85 14.58 1.37
N VAL A 300 -24.07 14.78 1.88
CA VAL A 300 -25.19 15.29 1.08
C VAL A 300 -24.97 16.77 0.77
N ILE A 301 -25.19 17.17 -0.49
CA ILE A 301 -25.11 18.57 -0.93
C ILE A 301 -26.35 19.34 -0.41
N PRO A 302 -26.18 20.39 0.42
CA PRO A 302 -27.29 21.24 0.81
C PRO A 302 -27.91 21.93 -0.40
N LYS A 303 -29.24 22.09 -0.36
CA LYS A 303 -29.99 22.77 -1.44
C LYS A 303 -29.45 24.18 -1.68
N GLY A 304 -29.00 24.43 -2.93
CA GLY A 304 -28.51 25.73 -3.37
C GLY A 304 -27.03 26.00 -3.03
N ALA A 305 -26.30 25.04 -2.46
CA ALA A 305 -24.87 25.16 -2.25
C ALA A 305 -24.14 25.30 -3.61
N LYS A 306 -23.15 26.19 -3.64
CA LYS A 306 -22.39 26.53 -4.87
C LYS A 306 -20.96 26.01 -4.84
N GLN A 307 -20.41 25.82 -3.64
CA GLN A 307 -19.03 25.40 -3.46
C GLN A 307 -18.92 24.50 -2.22
N VAL A 308 -18.02 23.56 -2.26
CA VAL A 308 -17.63 22.75 -1.10
C VAL A 308 -16.11 22.76 -0.97
N THR A 309 -15.61 22.93 0.24
CA THR A 309 -14.23 22.64 0.61
C THR A 309 -14.22 21.41 1.50
N VAL A 310 -13.49 20.37 1.08
CA VAL A 310 -13.25 19.18 1.90
C VAL A 310 -11.88 19.31 2.55
N THR A 311 -11.82 19.03 3.84
CA THR A 311 -10.59 19.01 4.63
C THR A 311 -10.40 17.61 5.20
N ALA A 312 -9.29 16.97 4.89
CA ALA A 312 -8.84 15.72 5.48
C ALA A 312 -7.67 16.03 6.43
N THR A 313 -7.77 15.60 7.68
CA THR A 313 -6.72 15.80 8.70
C THR A 313 -6.20 14.45 9.14
N ASP A 314 -4.88 14.28 9.02
CA ASP A 314 -4.20 13.05 9.40
C ASP A 314 -3.98 12.94 10.92
N PRO A 315 -3.55 11.76 11.44
CA PRO A 315 -3.30 11.56 12.87
C PRO A 315 -2.19 12.45 13.45
N PHE A 316 -1.38 13.08 12.60
CA PHE A 316 -0.26 13.94 12.98
C PHE A 316 -0.62 15.41 12.99
N GLY A 317 -1.87 15.75 12.61
CA GLY A 317 -2.41 17.13 12.59
C GLY A 317 -2.17 17.88 11.29
N ARG A 318 -1.61 17.24 10.25
CA ARG A 318 -1.52 17.84 8.90
C ARG A 318 -2.90 17.84 8.26
N SER A 319 -3.28 18.96 7.66
CA SER A 319 -4.58 19.13 7.01
C SER A 319 -4.41 19.40 5.53
N TYR A 320 -5.15 18.65 4.72
CA TYR A 320 -5.17 18.70 3.28
C TYR A 320 -6.53 19.18 2.81
N GLN A 321 -6.58 20.09 1.84
CA GLN A 321 -7.82 20.71 1.41
C GLN A 321 -7.98 20.64 -0.11
N GLU A 322 -9.20 20.29 -0.52
CA GLU A 322 -9.64 20.39 -1.91
C GLU A 322 -10.97 21.12 -2.00
N THR A 323 -11.12 21.95 -3.03
CA THR A 323 -12.33 22.76 -3.23
C THR A 323 -12.95 22.45 -4.59
N LEU A 324 -14.27 22.23 -4.60
CA LEU A 324 -15.06 21.93 -5.79
C LEU A 324 -16.21 22.92 -5.93
N ASN A 325 -16.38 23.51 -7.12
CA ASN A 325 -17.57 24.28 -7.48
C ASN A 325 -18.72 23.36 -7.85
N LEU A 326 -19.86 23.53 -7.21
CA LEU A 326 -21.06 22.76 -7.43
C LEU A 326 -21.92 23.45 -8.51
N LYS A 327 -22.42 22.67 -9.45
CA LYS A 327 -23.27 23.18 -10.56
C LYS A 327 -24.75 23.17 -10.18
#